data_15fa477b8e7e07bab222dc7669a9e59d
#
_entry.id   15fa477b8e7e07bab222dc7669a9e59d
#
_cell.length_a   1.000
_cell.length_b   1.000
_cell.length_c   1.000
_cell.angle_alpha   90.00
_cell.angle_beta   90.00
_cell.angle_gamma   90.00
#
_symmetry.space_group_name_H-M   'P 1'
#
loop_
_entity.id
_entity.type
_entity.pdbx_description
1 polymer ?
#
loop_
_entity_poly.entity_id
_entity_poly.type
_entity_poly.pdbx_seq_one_letter_code
_entity_poly.pdbx_strand_id
1 'polypeptide(L)'
;MAGRTLYDKLWDSHLVKQNSDGSSLIYIDRHVIHEVTSPQAFEGLRLANRMPWRLDTNIATPDHNISTDKTERDAGVAGMSDEVSRIQVQTLDDNCDLYGIKEFKINEMGQGIVHVMGPELGATM
;
A
#
# COMPACT_ATOMS: atom_id res chain seq x y z
N MET A 1 30.24 2.71 -23.22
CA MET A 1 29.72 2.59 -21.84
C MET A 1 28.94 1.28 -21.75
N ALA A 2 29.17 0.47 -20.75
CA ALA A 2 28.39 -0.74 -20.52
C ALA A 2 26.92 -0.35 -20.25
N GLY A 3 25.98 -1.11 -20.84
CA GLY A 3 24.56 -0.91 -20.59
C GLY A 3 24.22 -1.18 -19.11
N ARG A 4 23.28 -0.43 -18.54
CA ARG A 4 22.80 -0.63 -17.16
C ARG A 4 21.36 -1.11 -17.21
N THR A 5 21.02 -2.06 -16.33
CA THR A 5 19.64 -2.55 -16.19
C THR A 5 18.76 -1.48 -15.54
N LEU A 6 17.44 -1.62 -15.66
CA LEU A 6 16.51 -0.77 -14.93
C LEU A 6 16.71 -0.90 -13.40
N TYR A 7 16.94 -2.13 -12.93
CA TYR A 7 17.25 -2.40 -11.53
C TYR A 7 18.46 -1.58 -11.04
N ASP A 8 19.58 -1.60 -11.77
CA ASP A 8 20.77 -0.85 -11.39
C ASP A 8 20.50 0.65 -11.30
N LYS A 9 19.71 1.17 -12.23
CA LYS A 9 19.34 2.60 -12.25
C LYS A 9 18.47 2.99 -11.06
N LEU A 10 17.46 2.17 -10.75
CA LEU A 10 16.58 2.39 -9.60
C LEU A 10 17.35 2.25 -8.29
N TRP A 11 18.14 1.20 -8.15
CA TRP A 11 18.98 1.00 -6.97
C TRP A 11 19.85 2.22 -6.68
N ASP A 12 20.63 2.66 -7.65
CA ASP A 12 21.55 3.78 -7.46
C ASP A 12 20.84 5.11 -7.18
N SER A 13 19.67 5.32 -7.75
CA SER A 13 18.87 6.53 -7.50
C SER A 13 18.26 6.58 -6.10
N HIS A 14 18.09 5.41 -5.45
CA HIS A 14 17.49 5.29 -4.12
C HIS A 14 18.54 4.98 -3.02
N LEU A 15 19.77 4.62 -3.40
CA LEU A 15 20.81 4.33 -2.43
C LEU A 15 21.25 5.59 -1.67
N VAL A 16 20.98 5.62 -0.37
CA VAL A 16 21.38 6.70 0.54
C VAL A 16 22.78 6.44 1.10
N LYS A 17 23.04 5.19 1.51
CA LYS A 17 24.31 4.80 2.13
C LYS A 17 24.52 3.30 2.00
N GLN A 18 25.77 2.92 1.70
CA GLN A 18 26.23 1.54 1.84
C GLN A 18 27.07 1.41 3.10
N ASN A 19 26.75 0.43 3.94
CA ASN A 19 27.44 0.16 5.18
C ASN A 19 28.64 -0.78 4.96
N SER A 20 29.59 -0.81 5.91
CA SER A 20 30.77 -1.67 5.84
C SER A 20 30.47 -3.17 5.96
N ASP A 21 29.31 -3.54 6.49
CA ASP A 21 28.82 -4.91 6.61
C ASP A 21 28.13 -5.43 5.33
N GLY A 22 28.08 -4.62 4.28
CA GLY A 22 27.43 -4.93 3.01
C GLY A 22 25.93 -4.59 2.95
N SER A 23 25.32 -4.19 4.05
CA SER A 23 23.93 -3.70 4.05
C SER A 23 23.84 -2.31 3.42
N SER A 24 22.66 -1.95 2.94
CA SER A 24 22.41 -0.67 2.28
C SER A 24 21.18 0.01 2.87
N LEU A 25 21.27 1.31 3.08
CA LEU A 25 20.14 2.17 3.39
C LEU A 25 19.62 2.74 2.09
N ILE A 26 18.36 2.44 1.78
CA ILE A 26 17.69 2.96 0.59
C ILE A 26 16.53 3.88 0.99
N TYR A 27 16.28 4.88 0.17
CA TYR A 27 15.14 5.76 0.31
C TYR A 27 13.90 5.11 -0.32
N ILE A 28 12.79 5.06 0.42
CA ILE A 28 11.50 4.57 -0.08
C ILE A 28 10.65 5.79 -0.45
N ASP A 29 10.38 5.97 -1.72
CA ASP A 29 9.64 7.11 -2.26
C ASP A 29 8.17 6.80 -2.62
N ARG A 30 7.79 5.51 -2.57
CA ARG A 30 6.41 5.07 -2.80
C ARG A 30 6.07 3.91 -1.87
N HIS A 31 4.92 3.97 -1.23
CA HIS A 31 4.44 2.91 -0.34
C HIS A 31 3.03 2.50 -0.73
N VAL A 32 2.85 1.22 -1.06
CA VAL A 32 1.54 0.64 -1.38
C VAL A 32 1.05 -0.14 -0.15
N ILE A 33 -0.17 0.13 0.27
CA ILE A 33 -0.77 -0.37 1.51
C ILE A 33 -2.01 -1.21 1.17
N HIS A 34 -2.20 -2.32 1.87
CA HIS A 34 -3.40 -3.14 1.74
C HIS A 34 -3.94 -3.59 3.11
N GLU A 35 -5.11 -4.21 3.13
CA GLU A 35 -5.89 -4.46 4.35
C GLU A 35 -5.32 -5.51 5.29
N VAL A 36 -4.50 -6.46 4.79
CA VAL A 36 -4.09 -7.64 5.60
C VAL A 36 -3.07 -7.29 6.68
N THR A 37 -2.03 -6.53 6.33
CA THR A 37 -0.90 -6.24 7.25
C THR A 37 -0.90 -4.82 7.80
N SER A 38 -1.63 -3.90 7.18
CA SER A 38 -1.67 -2.50 7.59
C SER A 38 -2.27 -2.25 8.97
N PRO A 39 -3.24 -3.04 9.50
CA PRO A 39 -3.80 -2.77 10.83
C PRO A 39 -2.74 -2.71 11.93
N GLN A 40 -1.77 -3.65 11.92
CA GLN A 40 -0.68 -3.66 12.89
C GLN A 40 0.27 -2.46 12.74
N ALA A 41 0.54 -2.06 11.49
CA ALA A 41 1.39 -0.90 11.21
C ALA A 41 0.74 0.40 11.73
N PHE A 42 -0.54 0.60 11.44
CA PHE A 42 -1.30 1.76 11.94
C PHE A 42 -1.42 1.76 13.47
N GLU A 43 -1.64 0.59 14.09
CA GLU A 43 -1.65 0.47 15.55
C GLU A 43 -0.28 0.86 16.14
N GLY A 44 0.82 0.39 15.55
CA GLY A 44 2.16 0.79 15.96
C GLY A 44 2.38 2.30 15.87
N LEU A 45 1.86 2.97 14.84
CA LEU A 45 1.92 4.43 14.72
C LEU A 45 1.13 5.11 15.85
N ARG A 46 -0.10 4.64 16.13
CA ARG A 46 -0.93 5.17 17.23
C ARG A 46 -0.26 5.04 18.59
N LEU A 47 0.26 3.86 18.89
CA LEU A 47 0.97 3.60 20.17
C LEU A 47 2.23 4.44 20.33
N ALA A 48 2.93 4.70 19.23
CA ALA A 48 4.13 5.55 19.21
C ALA A 48 3.80 7.05 19.13
N ASN A 49 2.53 7.43 19.04
CA ASN A 49 2.07 8.80 18.80
C ASN A 49 2.77 9.44 17.58
N ARG A 50 2.79 8.69 16.47
CA ARG A 50 3.41 9.09 15.20
C ARG A 50 2.39 9.14 14.07
N MET A 51 2.63 10.06 13.14
CA MET A 51 1.89 10.16 11.88
C MET A 51 2.71 9.52 10.75
N PRO A 52 2.06 8.97 9.71
CA PRO A 52 2.76 8.61 8.49
C PRO A 52 3.46 9.83 7.90
N TRP A 53 4.67 9.62 7.39
CA TRP A 53 5.42 10.68 6.75
C TRP A 53 5.14 10.70 5.24
N ARG A 54 5.07 11.91 4.65
CA ARG A 54 4.86 12.10 3.21
C ARG A 54 3.62 11.36 2.69
N LEU A 55 2.46 11.79 3.16
CA LEU A 55 1.16 11.18 2.83
C LEU A 55 0.91 11.04 1.31
N ASP A 56 1.44 11.99 0.53
CA ASP A 56 1.35 12.02 -0.93
C ASP A 56 2.05 10.85 -1.64
N THR A 57 2.93 10.14 -0.94
CA THR A 57 3.64 8.97 -1.46
C THR A 57 3.02 7.63 -1.05
N ASN A 58 2.04 7.66 -0.14
CA ASN A 58 1.31 6.48 0.31
C ASN A 58 0.02 6.32 -0.48
N ILE A 59 -0.24 5.12 -0.95
CA ILE A 59 -1.47 4.76 -1.68
C ILE A 59 -1.97 3.44 -1.13
N ALA A 60 -3.27 3.37 -0.84
CA ALA A 60 -3.89 2.18 -0.31
C ALA A 60 -4.91 1.58 -1.29
N THR A 61 -5.10 0.28 -1.22
CA THR A 61 -6.19 -0.44 -1.88
C THR A 61 -6.43 -1.77 -1.17
N PRO A 62 -7.67 -2.18 -0.93
CA PRO A 62 -7.94 -3.53 -0.49
C PRO A 62 -7.75 -4.50 -1.67
N ASP A 63 -7.05 -5.62 -1.47
CA ASP A 63 -6.76 -6.55 -2.57
C ASP A 63 -6.85 -8.05 -2.21
N HIS A 64 -6.63 -8.44 -0.97
CA HIS A 64 -6.62 -9.84 -0.56
C HIS A 64 -8.01 -10.36 -0.17
N ASN A 65 -8.77 -9.55 0.57
CA ASN A 65 -10.05 -9.94 1.16
C ASN A 65 -11.23 -9.34 0.39
N ILE A 66 -11.09 -9.21 -0.92
CA ILE A 66 -12.14 -8.64 -1.78
C ILE A 66 -12.86 -9.76 -2.53
N SER A 67 -14.19 -9.76 -2.42
CA SER A 67 -15.05 -10.67 -3.19
C SER A 67 -14.90 -10.43 -4.69
N THR A 68 -14.90 -11.50 -5.46
CA THR A 68 -15.02 -11.44 -6.93
C THR A 68 -16.48 -11.35 -7.41
N ASP A 69 -17.44 -11.54 -6.50
CA ASP A 69 -18.86 -11.37 -6.82
C ASP A 69 -19.19 -9.89 -7.06
N LYS A 70 -19.77 -9.64 -8.22
CA LYS A 70 -20.08 -8.27 -8.64
C LYS A 70 -21.11 -7.59 -7.72
N THR A 71 -22.09 -8.35 -7.21
CA THR A 71 -23.13 -7.80 -6.34
C THR A 71 -22.56 -7.32 -5.01
N GLU A 72 -21.69 -8.12 -4.41
CA GLU A 72 -20.99 -7.75 -3.17
C GLU A 72 -20.09 -6.53 -3.39
N ARG A 73 -19.34 -6.50 -4.48
CA ARG A 73 -18.46 -5.37 -4.81
C ARG A 73 -19.23 -4.07 -5.03
N ASP A 74 -20.32 -4.12 -5.79
CA ASP A 74 -21.17 -2.95 -6.06
C ASP A 74 -21.80 -2.40 -4.78
N ALA A 75 -22.09 -3.27 -3.81
CA ALA A 75 -22.61 -2.87 -2.49
C ALA A 75 -21.53 -2.35 -1.53
N GLY A 76 -20.26 -2.39 -1.93
CA GLY A 76 -19.13 -1.92 -1.11
C GLY A 76 -18.85 -2.80 0.10
N VAL A 77 -18.13 -2.26 1.09
CA VAL A 77 -17.77 -3.01 2.30
C VAL A 77 -18.98 -3.58 3.03
N ALA A 78 -20.09 -2.86 3.07
CA ALA A 78 -21.31 -3.30 3.73
C ALA A 78 -21.95 -4.54 3.06
N GLY A 79 -21.68 -4.78 1.77
CA GLY A 79 -22.17 -5.92 1.03
C GLY A 79 -21.35 -7.20 1.17
N MET A 80 -20.19 -7.12 1.81
CA MET A 80 -19.31 -8.27 1.98
C MET A 80 -19.90 -9.29 2.97
N SER A 81 -20.05 -10.53 2.52
CA SER A 81 -20.66 -11.61 3.29
C SER A 81 -19.73 -12.19 4.37
N ASP A 82 -18.42 -12.21 4.11
CA ASP A 82 -17.43 -12.67 5.09
C ASP A 82 -17.10 -11.58 6.10
N GLU A 83 -17.44 -11.82 7.36
CA GLU A 83 -17.30 -10.83 8.43
C GLU A 83 -15.84 -10.45 8.70
N VAL A 84 -14.91 -11.40 8.66
CA VAL A 84 -13.49 -11.14 8.93
C VAL A 84 -12.91 -10.26 7.83
N SER A 85 -13.15 -10.60 6.58
CA SER A 85 -12.74 -9.81 5.42
C SER A 85 -13.34 -8.40 5.46
N ARG A 86 -14.63 -8.30 5.79
CA ARG A 86 -15.32 -7.01 5.92
C ARG A 86 -14.67 -6.11 6.99
N ILE A 87 -14.33 -6.68 8.16
CA ILE A 87 -13.67 -5.93 9.24
C ILE A 87 -12.28 -5.45 8.79
N GLN A 88 -11.51 -6.28 8.08
CA GLN A 88 -10.17 -5.91 7.61
C GLN A 88 -10.24 -4.76 6.58
N VAL A 89 -11.15 -4.84 5.62
CA VAL A 89 -11.32 -3.78 4.61
C VAL A 89 -11.81 -2.49 5.27
N GLN A 90 -12.81 -2.58 6.15
CA GLN A 90 -13.29 -1.41 6.89
C GLN A 90 -12.18 -0.77 7.74
N THR A 91 -11.32 -1.58 8.35
CA THR A 91 -10.18 -1.07 9.14
C THR A 91 -9.17 -0.33 8.25
N LEU A 92 -8.96 -0.77 7.01
CA LEU A 92 -8.15 -0.04 6.05
C LEU A 92 -8.77 1.31 5.73
N ASP A 93 -10.06 1.33 5.33
CA ASP A 93 -10.82 2.54 5.03
C ASP A 93 -10.73 3.55 6.19
N ASP A 94 -11.02 3.11 7.42
CA ASP A 94 -11.00 3.95 8.62
C ASP A 94 -9.60 4.54 8.89
N ASN A 95 -8.56 3.74 8.72
CA ASN A 95 -7.18 4.21 8.91
C ASN A 95 -6.76 5.19 7.80
N CYS A 96 -7.11 4.92 6.55
CA CYS A 96 -6.82 5.84 5.45
C CYS A 96 -7.52 7.17 5.62
N ASP A 97 -8.79 7.16 6.01
CA ASP A 97 -9.56 8.38 6.29
C ASP A 97 -8.97 9.14 7.48
N LEU A 98 -8.59 8.44 8.57
CA LEU A 98 -7.99 9.05 9.76
C LEU A 98 -6.67 9.76 9.47
N TYR A 99 -5.81 9.14 8.67
CA TYR A 99 -4.47 9.67 8.38
C TYR A 99 -4.40 10.51 7.11
N GLY A 100 -5.46 10.57 6.31
CA GLY A 100 -5.49 11.29 5.05
C GLY A 100 -4.68 10.60 3.94
N ILE A 101 -4.60 9.29 3.95
CA ILE A 101 -3.95 8.48 2.92
C ILE A 101 -4.92 8.26 1.77
N LYS A 102 -4.44 8.48 0.53
CA LYS A 102 -5.24 8.18 -0.66
C LYS A 102 -5.49 6.69 -0.76
N GLU A 103 -6.76 6.32 -0.87
CA GLU A 103 -7.19 4.95 -1.06
C GLU A 103 -8.01 4.80 -2.34
N PHE A 104 -7.89 3.65 -2.99
CA PHE A 104 -8.84 3.16 -3.99
C PHE A 104 -9.73 2.10 -3.33
N LYS A 105 -10.92 2.51 -2.91
CA LYS A 105 -11.86 1.66 -2.16
C LYS A 105 -12.45 0.54 -3.04
N ILE A 106 -13.08 -0.45 -2.43
CA ILE A 106 -13.56 -1.70 -3.06
C ILE A 106 -14.35 -1.51 -4.37
N ASN A 107 -15.11 -0.41 -4.49
CA ASN A 107 -15.95 -0.13 -5.65
C ASN A 107 -15.42 0.97 -6.57
N GLU A 108 -14.20 1.45 -6.34
CA GLU A 108 -13.59 2.46 -7.19
C GLU A 108 -12.86 1.85 -8.39
N MET A 109 -12.83 2.60 -9.50
CA MET A 109 -12.20 2.14 -10.75
C MET A 109 -10.70 1.82 -10.59
N GLY A 110 -10.01 2.49 -9.68
CA GLY A 110 -8.57 2.29 -9.43
C GLY A 110 -8.27 1.12 -8.48
N GLN A 111 -9.30 0.49 -7.89
CA GLN A 111 -9.11 -0.65 -7.01
C GLN A 111 -8.60 -1.86 -7.78
N GLY A 112 -7.60 -2.53 -7.26
CA GLY A 112 -7.03 -3.73 -7.85
C GLY A 112 -5.93 -4.33 -6.98
N ILE A 113 -5.44 -5.49 -7.39
CA ILE A 113 -4.32 -6.13 -6.70
C ILE A 113 -3.08 -5.22 -6.73
N VAL A 114 -2.40 -5.09 -5.60
CA VAL A 114 -1.23 -4.19 -5.45
C VAL A 114 -0.14 -4.44 -6.48
N HIS A 115 0.04 -5.69 -6.92
CA HIS A 115 1.02 -6.06 -7.95
C HIS A 115 0.70 -5.52 -9.36
N VAL A 116 -0.53 -5.12 -9.61
CA VAL A 116 -0.96 -4.46 -10.85
C VAL A 116 -1.09 -2.96 -10.62
N MET A 117 -1.79 -2.56 -9.58
CA MET A 117 -2.00 -1.15 -9.24
C MET A 117 -0.69 -0.40 -8.99
N GLY A 118 0.27 -1.03 -8.29
CA GLY A 118 1.57 -0.43 -8.02
C GLY A 118 2.30 -0.01 -9.30
N PRO A 119 2.58 -0.91 -10.25
CA PRO A 119 3.21 -0.56 -11.54
C PRO A 119 2.43 0.47 -12.36
N GLU A 120 1.10 0.39 -12.41
CA GLU A 120 0.25 1.37 -13.10
C GLU A 120 0.41 2.79 -12.53
N LEU A 121 0.71 2.91 -11.24
CA LEU A 121 0.99 4.16 -10.57
C LEU A 121 2.48 4.54 -10.53
N GLY A 122 3.31 3.81 -11.26
CA GLY A 122 4.73 4.08 -11.38
C GLY A 122 5.59 3.56 -10.21
N ALA A 123 5.04 2.72 -9.33
CA ALA A 123 5.81 2.01 -8.34
C ALA A 123 6.48 0.80 -9.02
N THR A 124 7.79 0.89 -9.23
CA THR A 124 8.60 -0.17 -9.82
C THR A 124 9.59 -0.71 -8.80
N MET A 125 9.73 -2.03 -8.75
CA MET A 125 10.73 -2.69 -7.92
C MET A 125 11.80 -3.34 -8.77
#